data_8ef061cd9cd98e46e8435bfa78780ebd
#
_entry.id   8ef061cd9cd98e46e8435bfa78780ebd
#
_cell.length_a   1.000
_cell.length_b   1.000
_cell.length_c   1.000
_cell.angle_alpha   90.00
_cell.angle_beta   90.00
_cell.angle_gamma   90.00
#
_symmetry.space_group_name_H-M   'P 1'
#
loop_
_entity.id
_entity.type
_entity.pdbx_description
1 polymer ?
#
loop_
_entity_poly.entity_id
_entity_poly.type
_entity_poly.pdbx_seq_one_letter_code
_entity_poly.pdbx_strand_id
1 'polypeptide(L)'
;MILNCIIIDDEPLARKGVREYIADIDFLNLLGEYDTPLKVIDQGDLSAVQLIFLDIQMPKLTGLDFLKNLRNPPQVILTTAYPQYALEGFELDVLDYLLKPISFRRFLKAAEKARSWYAAHQPEGVDHIFVKTGSVLKKIVYDDILFVEALENYVAIHTKDRKHIAYLTFRSLEDNLPAGRFLKVHKSYIIQVSKVDGIEGNDILIGAHVIPVSRTNREEIMRRILQGRFLKR
;
A
#
# COMPACT_ATOMS: atom_id res chain seq x y z
N MET A 1 -7.11 -0.61 6.47
CA MET A 1 -5.94 -0.82 5.59
C MET A 1 -6.36 -1.82 4.54
N ILE A 2 -6.13 -1.52 3.27
CA ILE A 2 -6.35 -2.43 2.14
C ILE A 2 -5.00 -3.04 1.78
N LEU A 3 -4.94 -4.36 1.59
CA LEU A 3 -3.76 -5.08 1.14
C LEU A 3 -3.88 -5.38 -0.35
N ASN A 4 -2.95 -4.88 -1.13
CA ASN A 4 -2.83 -5.24 -2.53
C ASN A 4 -2.24 -6.65 -2.64
N CYS A 5 -2.90 -7.52 -3.38
CA CYS A 5 -2.48 -8.90 -3.52
C CYS A 5 -2.43 -9.36 -4.98
N ILE A 6 -1.68 -10.42 -5.22
CA ILE A 6 -1.66 -11.15 -6.47
C ILE A 6 -1.86 -12.64 -6.22
N ILE A 7 -2.29 -13.35 -7.26
CA ILE A 7 -2.44 -14.82 -7.29
C ILE A 7 -1.45 -15.38 -8.28
N ILE A 8 -0.69 -16.40 -7.88
CA ILE A 8 0.20 -17.15 -8.77
C ILE A 8 -0.12 -18.65 -8.60
N ASP A 9 -0.75 -19.27 -9.61
CA ASP A 9 -1.20 -20.65 -9.60
C ASP A 9 -1.43 -21.08 -11.05
N ASP A 10 -0.91 -22.21 -11.50
CA ASP A 10 -1.07 -22.65 -12.90
C ASP A 10 -2.47 -23.20 -13.18
N GLU A 11 -3.22 -23.58 -12.14
CA GLU A 11 -4.54 -24.16 -12.23
C GLU A 11 -5.64 -23.10 -12.34
N PRO A 12 -6.37 -22.96 -13.48
CA PRO A 12 -7.35 -21.89 -13.67
C PRO A 12 -8.51 -21.91 -12.66
N LEU A 13 -8.93 -23.13 -12.23
CA LEU A 13 -10.01 -23.27 -11.26
C LEU A 13 -9.59 -22.83 -9.85
N ALA A 14 -8.35 -23.11 -9.46
CA ALA A 14 -7.82 -22.66 -8.18
C ALA A 14 -7.71 -21.12 -8.15
N ARG A 15 -7.16 -20.50 -9.22
CA ARG A 15 -7.15 -19.03 -9.34
C ARG A 15 -8.54 -18.42 -9.23
N LYS A 16 -9.53 -19.01 -9.94
CA LYS A 16 -10.91 -18.54 -9.88
C LYS A 16 -11.45 -18.57 -8.46
N GLY A 17 -11.27 -19.68 -7.73
CA GLY A 17 -11.75 -19.81 -6.35
C GLY A 17 -11.11 -18.80 -5.40
N VAL A 18 -9.79 -18.59 -5.50
CA VAL A 18 -9.08 -17.59 -4.69
C VAL A 18 -9.54 -16.17 -5.03
N ARG A 19 -9.73 -15.85 -6.32
CA ARG A 19 -10.27 -14.55 -6.75
C ARG A 19 -11.65 -14.26 -6.19
N GLU A 20 -12.56 -15.24 -6.23
CA GLU A 20 -13.91 -15.10 -5.66
C GLU A 20 -13.82 -14.80 -4.16
N TYR A 21 -12.97 -15.49 -3.41
CA TYR A 21 -12.75 -15.22 -1.99
C TYR A 21 -12.15 -13.84 -1.72
N ILE A 22 -11.23 -13.37 -2.57
CA ILE A 22 -10.67 -12.02 -2.46
C ILE A 22 -11.76 -10.96 -2.67
N ALA A 23 -12.66 -11.16 -3.63
CA ALA A 23 -13.75 -10.24 -3.92
C ALA A 23 -14.74 -10.09 -2.76
N ASP A 24 -14.88 -11.13 -1.92
CA ASP A 24 -15.75 -11.12 -0.74
C ASP A 24 -15.11 -10.46 0.50
N ILE A 25 -13.87 -9.98 0.40
CA ILE A 25 -13.11 -9.44 1.54
C ILE A 25 -12.70 -7.98 1.31
N ASP A 26 -13.34 -7.05 2.01
CA ASP A 26 -13.20 -5.60 1.84
C ASP A 26 -11.77 -5.05 1.99
N PHE A 27 -10.90 -5.76 2.69
CA PHE A 27 -9.53 -5.33 2.93
C PHE A 27 -8.50 -5.95 1.98
N LEU A 28 -8.91 -6.74 0.98
CA LEU A 28 -8.06 -7.26 -0.09
C LEU A 28 -8.36 -6.56 -1.40
N ASN A 29 -7.30 -6.23 -2.15
CA ASN A 29 -7.40 -5.66 -3.49
C ASN A 29 -6.53 -6.47 -4.46
N LEU A 30 -7.15 -7.19 -5.40
CA LEU A 30 -6.45 -8.01 -6.38
C LEU A 30 -5.86 -7.14 -7.49
N LEU A 31 -4.53 -7.11 -7.60
CA LEU A 31 -3.80 -6.38 -8.65
C LEU A 31 -3.58 -7.23 -9.91
N GLY A 32 -3.47 -8.56 -9.77
CA GLY A 32 -3.20 -9.41 -10.92
C GLY A 32 -3.27 -10.91 -10.60
N GLU A 33 -3.41 -11.70 -11.66
CA GLU A 33 -3.40 -13.16 -11.62
C GLU A 33 -2.40 -13.69 -12.63
N TYR A 34 -1.60 -14.67 -12.23
CA TYR A 34 -0.53 -15.23 -13.04
C TYR A 34 -0.61 -16.76 -13.00
N ASP A 35 -0.41 -17.39 -14.16
CA ASP A 35 -0.36 -18.84 -14.30
C ASP A 35 1.05 -19.41 -14.12
N THR A 36 2.05 -18.54 -13.94
CA THR A 36 3.45 -18.93 -13.71
C THR A 36 4.22 -17.80 -13.03
N PRO A 37 5.16 -18.12 -12.14
CA PRO A 37 6.04 -17.12 -11.52
C PRO A 37 6.90 -16.36 -12.54
N LEU A 38 7.21 -16.96 -13.70
CA LEU A 38 8.02 -16.32 -14.74
C LEU A 38 7.38 -15.03 -15.26
N LYS A 39 6.05 -14.98 -15.38
CA LYS A 39 5.33 -13.76 -15.79
C LYS A 39 5.46 -12.64 -14.76
N VAL A 40 5.57 -12.97 -13.49
CA VAL A 40 5.80 -11.98 -12.44
C VAL A 40 7.22 -11.43 -12.52
N ILE A 41 8.21 -12.29 -12.76
CA ILE A 41 9.61 -11.88 -12.94
C ILE A 41 9.76 -10.95 -14.14
N ASP A 42 9.11 -11.27 -15.27
CA ASP A 42 9.18 -10.47 -16.50
C ASP A 42 8.50 -9.10 -16.36
N GLN A 43 7.43 -9.00 -15.59
CA GLN A 43 6.71 -7.74 -15.33
C GLN A 43 7.37 -6.86 -14.26
N GLY A 44 8.24 -7.42 -13.45
CA GLY A 44 9.34 -6.75 -12.73
C GLY A 44 8.99 -5.91 -11.53
N ASP A 45 7.74 -5.53 -11.25
CA ASP A 45 7.42 -4.61 -10.15
C ASP A 45 6.43 -5.20 -9.13
N LEU A 46 6.99 -5.70 -8.03
CA LEU A 46 6.23 -6.11 -6.85
C LEU A 46 6.09 -5.01 -5.78
N SER A 47 6.55 -3.79 -6.04
CA SER A 47 6.60 -2.72 -5.03
C SER A 47 5.22 -2.32 -4.49
N ALA A 48 4.17 -2.48 -5.28
CA ALA A 48 2.80 -2.22 -4.88
C ALA A 48 2.11 -3.43 -4.23
N VAL A 49 2.73 -4.63 -4.26
CA VAL A 49 2.15 -5.88 -3.76
C VAL A 49 2.53 -6.08 -2.30
N GLN A 50 1.54 -6.30 -1.44
CA GLN A 50 1.74 -6.65 -0.05
C GLN A 50 1.59 -8.15 0.21
N LEU A 51 0.76 -8.86 -0.57
CA LEU A 51 0.44 -10.25 -0.31
C LEU A 51 0.45 -11.07 -1.61
N ILE A 52 1.09 -12.24 -1.57
CA ILE A 52 1.06 -13.21 -2.66
C ILE A 52 0.34 -14.48 -2.19
N PHE A 53 -0.71 -14.88 -2.91
CA PHE A 53 -1.23 -16.24 -2.84
C PHE A 53 -0.48 -17.06 -3.89
N LEU A 54 0.35 -18.00 -3.42
CA LEU A 54 1.34 -18.69 -4.26
C LEU A 54 1.13 -20.20 -4.22
N ASP A 55 0.84 -20.80 -5.36
CA ASP A 55 0.87 -22.25 -5.45
C ASP A 55 2.32 -22.77 -5.39
N ILE A 56 2.48 -23.92 -4.77
CA ILE A 56 3.80 -24.57 -4.64
C ILE A 56 4.17 -25.30 -5.91
N GLN A 57 3.26 -26.09 -6.48
CA GLN A 57 3.57 -26.97 -7.59
C GLN A 57 3.12 -26.36 -8.92
N MET A 58 4.06 -25.75 -9.61
CA MET A 58 3.86 -25.21 -10.94
C MET A 58 4.91 -25.71 -11.93
N PRO A 59 4.59 -25.85 -13.22
CA PRO A 59 5.55 -26.26 -14.25
C PRO A 59 6.75 -25.31 -14.36
N LYS A 60 7.92 -25.86 -14.59
CA LYS A 60 9.22 -25.18 -14.83
C LYS A 60 9.85 -24.52 -13.59
N LEU A 61 9.08 -23.82 -12.77
CA LEU A 61 9.55 -23.15 -11.57
C LEU A 61 8.52 -23.32 -10.45
N THR A 62 8.94 -24.00 -9.36
CA THR A 62 8.07 -24.17 -8.20
C THR A 62 7.88 -22.86 -7.45
N GLY A 63 6.75 -22.71 -6.72
CA GLY A 63 6.53 -21.54 -5.89
C GLY A 63 7.61 -21.36 -4.82
N LEU A 64 8.11 -22.44 -4.26
CA LEU A 64 9.19 -22.40 -3.27
C LEU A 64 10.51 -21.91 -3.88
N ASP A 65 10.87 -22.38 -5.08
CA ASP A 65 12.07 -21.90 -5.77
C ASP A 65 11.94 -20.45 -6.20
N PHE A 66 10.74 -20.04 -6.62
CA PHE A 66 10.45 -18.63 -6.90
C PHE A 66 10.68 -17.77 -5.66
N LEU A 67 10.14 -18.19 -4.51
CA LEU A 67 10.26 -17.45 -3.25
C LEU A 67 11.71 -17.31 -2.79
N LYS A 68 12.52 -18.38 -2.89
CA LYS A 68 13.95 -18.37 -2.55
C LYS A 68 14.76 -17.37 -3.38
N ASN A 69 14.32 -17.05 -4.60
CA ASN A 69 15.02 -16.14 -5.50
C ASN A 69 14.55 -14.67 -5.37
N LEU A 70 13.49 -14.40 -4.62
CA LEU A 70 13.03 -13.03 -4.40
C LEU A 70 13.87 -12.33 -3.33
N ARG A 71 14.32 -11.11 -3.65
CA ARG A 71 14.89 -10.20 -2.64
C ARG A 71 13.77 -9.40 -1.98
N ASN A 72 13.64 -9.53 -0.65
CA ASN A 72 12.59 -8.85 0.12
C ASN A 72 11.16 -9.11 -0.43
N PRO A 73 10.70 -10.38 -0.42
CA PRO A 73 9.39 -10.72 -0.95
C PRO A 73 8.29 -10.03 -0.12
N PRO A 74 7.13 -9.72 -0.75
CA PRO A 74 5.90 -9.47 -0.01
C PRO A 74 5.56 -10.63 0.91
N GLN A 75 4.59 -10.46 1.82
CA GLN A 75 4.10 -11.60 2.59
C GLN A 75 3.47 -12.66 1.68
N VAL A 76 3.71 -13.93 1.99
CA VAL A 76 3.27 -15.05 1.17
C VAL A 76 2.35 -15.96 1.95
N ILE A 77 1.23 -16.32 1.35
CA ILE A 77 0.37 -17.42 1.75
C ILE A 77 0.51 -18.49 0.68
N LEU A 78 1.08 -19.63 1.06
CA LEU A 78 1.23 -20.76 0.15
C LEU A 78 -0.10 -21.48 -0.02
N THR A 79 -0.37 -21.96 -1.25
CA THR A 79 -1.49 -22.84 -1.57
C THR A 79 -0.96 -24.13 -2.18
N THR A 80 -1.52 -25.28 -1.87
CA THR A 80 -1.08 -26.56 -2.43
C THR A 80 -2.05 -27.69 -2.18
N ALA A 81 -2.00 -28.71 -3.00
CA ALA A 81 -2.72 -29.98 -2.79
C ALA A 81 -1.96 -30.95 -1.85
N TYR A 82 -0.72 -30.65 -1.47
CA TYR A 82 0.18 -31.61 -0.82
C TYR A 82 0.60 -31.17 0.59
N PRO A 83 0.14 -31.91 1.62
CA PRO A 83 0.43 -31.56 3.04
C PRO A 83 1.90 -31.55 3.43
N GLN A 84 2.75 -32.34 2.76
CA GLN A 84 4.16 -32.47 3.10
C GLN A 84 4.97 -31.20 2.93
N TYR A 85 4.57 -30.29 2.08
CA TYR A 85 5.24 -29.00 1.88
C TYR A 85 5.01 -27.97 2.99
N ALA A 86 4.15 -28.28 3.96
CA ALA A 86 3.95 -27.41 5.11
C ALA A 86 5.24 -27.16 5.91
N LEU A 87 6.13 -28.17 6.01
CA LEU A 87 7.41 -28.06 6.71
C LEU A 87 8.41 -27.17 5.95
N GLU A 88 8.49 -27.30 4.63
CA GLU A 88 9.39 -26.48 3.80
C GLU A 88 8.93 -25.00 3.75
N GLY A 89 7.62 -24.75 3.77
CA GLY A 89 7.09 -23.41 3.89
C GLY A 89 7.46 -22.73 5.22
N PHE A 90 7.59 -23.49 6.29
CA PHE A 90 8.01 -22.98 7.60
C PHE A 90 9.47 -22.48 7.59
N GLU A 91 10.35 -23.13 6.83
CA GLU A 91 11.75 -22.70 6.69
C GLU A 91 11.93 -21.41 5.87
N LEU A 92 10.91 -21.05 5.05
CA LEU A 92 10.93 -19.87 4.20
C LEU A 92 10.19 -18.66 4.78
N ASP A 93 9.83 -18.72 6.07
CA ASP A 93 9.18 -17.63 6.82
C ASP A 93 7.87 -17.11 6.14
N VAL A 94 7.09 -18.04 5.53
CA VAL A 94 5.80 -17.68 4.92
C VAL A 94 4.76 -17.41 5.99
N LEU A 95 3.85 -16.52 5.67
CA LEU A 95 2.84 -16.07 6.62
C LEU A 95 1.86 -17.19 7.00
N ASP A 96 1.41 -17.95 6.01
CA ASP A 96 0.45 -19.04 6.22
C ASP A 96 0.47 -20.05 5.06
N TYR A 97 -0.28 -21.15 5.26
CA TYR A 97 -0.33 -22.27 4.35
C TYR A 97 -1.78 -22.75 4.19
N LEU A 98 -2.25 -22.89 2.96
CA LEU A 98 -3.61 -23.32 2.60
C LEU A 98 -3.59 -24.62 1.83
N LEU A 99 -4.19 -25.66 2.39
CA LEU A 99 -4.36 -26.95 1.71
C LEU A 99 -5.60 -26.91 0.80
N LYS A 100 -5.44 -27.26 -0.48
CA LYS A 100 -6.54 -27.45 -1.43
C LYS A 100 -7.31 -28.73 -1.12
N PRO A 101 -8.67 -28.75 -1.17
CA PRO A 101 -9.53 -27.62 -1.51
C PRO A 101 -9.63 -26.59 -0.38
N ILE A 102 -9.44 -25.31 -0.72
CA ILE A 102 -9.43 -24.22 0.25
C ILE A 102 -10.87 -23.85 0.60
N SER A 103 -11.22 -23.90 1.89
CA SER A 103 -12.52 -23.38 2.35
C SER A 103 -12.43 -21.86 2.60
N PHE A 104 -13.53 -21.13 2.37
CA PHE A 104 -13.60 -19.68 2.63
C PHE A 104 -13.17 -19.33 4.06
N ARG A 105 -13.63 -20.10 5.05
CA ARG A 105 -13.26 -19.89 6.46
C ARG A 105 -11.73 -19.95 6.68
N ARG A 106 -11.05 -20.89 6.01
CA ARG A 106 -9.59 -21.05 6.15
C ARG A 106 -8.85 -19.95 5.41
N PHE A 107 -9.36 -19.55 4.24
CA PHE A 107 -8.86 -18.43 3.47
C PHE A 107 -8.97 -17.11 4.26
N LEU A 108 -10.15 -16.81 4.81
CA LEU A 108 -10.40 -15.62 5.61
C LEU A 108 -9.42 -15.52 6.80
N LYS A 109 -9.21 -16.65 7.51
CA LYS A 109 -8.26 -16.69 8.64
C LYS A 109 -6.83 -16.35 8.21
N ALA A 110 -6.38 -16.82 7.04
CA ALA A 110 -5.06 -16.51 6.51
C ALA A 110 -4.95 -15.03 6.07
N ALA A 111 -6.00 -14.50 5.44
CA ALA A 111 -6.08 -13.09 5.07
C ALA A 111 -6.08 -12.16 6.30
N GLU A 112 -6.81 -12.52 7.36
CA GLU A 112 -6.80 -11.78 8.64
C GLU A 112 -5.43 -11.81 9.31
N LYS A 113 -4.70 -12.93 9.21
CA LYS A 113 -3.32 -13.03 9.68
C LYS A 113 -2.41 -12.07 8.92
N ALA A 114 -2.58 -11.95 7.58
CA ALA A 114 -1.86 -10.98 6.79
C ALA A 114 -2.18 -9.54 7.21
N ARG A 115 -3.45 -9.21 7.40
CA ARG A 115 -3.86 -7.88 7.88
C ARG A 115 -3.26 -7.55 9.24
N SER A 116 -3.28 -8.51 10.16
CA SER A 116 -2.73 -8.35 11.51
C SER A 116 -1.20 -8.22 11.49
N TRP A 117 -0.54 -8.99 10.64
CA TRP A 117 0.91 -8.91 10.46
C TRP A 117 1.31 -7.52 9.97
N TYR A 118 0.66 -7.01 8.91
CA TYR A 118 0.93 -5.65 8.41
C TYR A 118 0.56 -4.56 9.40
N ALA A 119 -0.49 -4.74 10.20
CA ALA A 119 -0.84 -3.81 11.28
C ALA A 119 0.24 -3.77 12.37
N ALA A 120 0.85 -4.92 12.70
CA ALA A 120 1.90 -5.03 13.70
C ALA A 120 3.30 -4.66 13.18
N HIS A 121 3.55 -4.87 11.87
CA HIS A 121 4.83 -4.60 11.20
C HIS A 121 4.78 -3.34 10.32
N GLN A 122 3.68 -2.60 10.32
CA GLN A 122 3.82 -1.19 9.99
C GLN A 122 4.88 -0.68 10.97
N PRO A 123 6.00 -0.09 10.48
CA PRO A 123 6.95 0.49 11.40
C PRO A 123 6.13 1.35 12.34
N GLU A 124 6.12 0.97 13.65
CA GLU A 124 5.52 1.82 14.66
C GLU A 124 6.08 3.21 14.40
N GLY A 125 5.24 3.99 13.72
CA GLY A 125 5.52 5.36 13.42
C GLY A 125 6.98 5.65 13.11
N VAL A 126 7.42 5.44 11.86
CA VAL A 126 8.26 6.50 11.32
C VAL A 126 7.33 7.71 11.29
N ASP A 127 7.25 8.38 12.43
CA ASP A 127 6.46 9.58 12.63
C ASP A 127 7.10 10.80 11.95
N HIS A 128 8.19 10.59 11.18
CA HIS A 128 9.01 11.63 10.61
C HIS A 128 9.67 11.22 9.28
N ILE A 129 10.10 12.22 8.54
CA ILE A 129 11.01 12.06 7.40
C ILE A 129 12.30 12.83 7.66
N PHE A 130 13.39 12.41 6.99
CA PHE A 130 14.60 13.21 6.89
C PHE A 130 14.66 13.86 5.50
N VAL A 131 14.79 15.17 5.46
CA VAL A 131 14.94 15.94 4.22
C VAL A 131 16.23 16.77 4.26
N LYS A 132 16.90 16.85 3.13
CA LYS A 132 18.10 17.71 2.99
C LYS A 132 17.66 19.14 2.72
N THR A 133 17.93 20.02 3.66
CA THR A 133 17.69 21.48 3.56
C THR A 133 19.05 22.18 3.55
N GLY A 134 19.50 22.62 2.37
CA GLY A 134 20.87 23.10 2.20
C GLY A 134 21.90 22.00 2.49
N SER A 135 22.81 22.23 3.45
CA SER A 135 23.83 21.26 3.88
C SER A 135 23.36 20.35 5.04
N VAL A 136 22.18 20.56 5.59
CA VAL A 136 21.69 19.86 6.80
C VAL A 136 20.64 18.83 6.45
N LEU A 137 20.79 17.61 6.98
CA LEU A 137 19.74 16.60 6.99
C LEU A 137 18.80 16.85 8.18
N LYS A 138 17.56 17.24 7.90
CA LYS A 138 16.61 17.67 8.91
C LYS A 138 15.51 16.65 9.12
N LYS A 139 15.27 16.29 10.37
CA LYS A 139 14.12 15.50 10.79
C LYS A 139 12.85 16.37 10.80
N ILE A 140 11.79 15.94 10.14
CA ILE A 140 10.47 16.58 10.15
C ILE A 140 9.43 15.53 10.57
N VAL A 141 8.76 15.77 11.68
CA VAL A 141 7.72 14.89 12.21
C VAL A 141 6.46 15.02 11.35
N TYR A 142 5.85 13.92 10.99
CA TYR A 142 4.64 13.96 10.15
C TYR A 142 3.51 14.77 10.77
N ASP A 143 3.32 14.70 12.09
CA ASP A 143 2.27 15.43 12.79
C ASP A 143 2.41 16.95 12.74
N ASP A 144 3.61 17.44 12.45
CA ASP A 144 3.87 18.87 12.28
C ASP A 144 3.60 19.34 10.84
N ILE A 145 3.62 18.43 9.85
CA ILE A 145 3.38 18.79 8.45
C ILE A 145 1.91 19.17 8.27
N LEU A 146 1.66 20.33 7.71
CA LEU A 146 0.34 20.78 7.30
C LEU A 146 0.05 20.36 5.86
N PHE A 147 0.95 20.72 4.97
CA PHE A 147 0.90 20.37 3.55
C PHE A 147 2.26 20.50 2.90
N VAL A 148 2.37 19.98 1.69
CA VAL A 148 3.54 20.10 0.82
C VAL A 148 3.15 20.82 -0.46
N GLU A 149 4.03 21.73 -0.90
CA GLU A 149 3.87 22.52 -2.10
C GLU A 149 5.04 22.23 -3.06
N ALA A 150 4.74 21.97 -4.34
CA ALA A 150 5.74 21.85 -5.38
C ALA A 150 6.23 23.22 -5.83
N LEU A 151 7.55 23.42 -5.84
CA LEU A 151 8.22 24.63 -6.30
C LEU A 151 9.25 24.23 -7.36
N GLU A 152 8.93 24.28 -8.63
CA GLU A 152 9.84 23.91 -9.75
C GLU A 152 10.79 22.72 -9.45
N ASN A 153 12.02 23.00 -9.01
CA ASN A 153 13.04 22.00 -8.66
C ASN A 153 13.13 21.69 -7.16
N TYR A 154 12.21 22.21 -6.35
CA TYR A 154 12.18 22.08 -4.91
C TYR A 154 10.80 21.69 -4.44
N VAL A 155 10.72 21.23 -3.21
CA VAL A 155 9.46 21.13 -2.47
C VAL A 155 9.53 22.01 -1.23
N ALA A 156 8.39 22.61 -0.91
CA ALA A 156 8.20 23.30 0.35
C ALA A 156 7.33 22.45 1.26
N ILE A 157 7.85 22.05 2.41
CA ILE A 157 7.12 21.35 3.45
C ILE A 157 6.69 22.39 4.47
N HIS A 158 5.40 22.66 4.54
CA HIS A 158 4.81 23.61 5.48
C HIS A 158 4.49 22.87 6.77
N THR A 159 5.07 23.32 7.86
CA THR A 159 4.79 22.83 9.21
C THR A 159 4.09 23.91 10.03
N LYS A 160 3.61 23.55 11.22
CA LYS A 160 2.97 24.50 12.14
C LYS A 160 3.81 25.74 12.42
N ASP A 161 5.14 25.56 12.51
CA ASP A 161 6.05 26.60 12.95
C ASP A 161 6.75 27.34 11.81
N ARG A 162 7.01 26.64 10.68
CA ARG A 162 7.82 27.17 9.58
C ARG A 162 7.66 26.39 8.28
N LYS A 163 8.25 26.97 7.22
CA LYS A 163 8.41 26.36 5.91
C LYS A 163 9.82 25.78 5.74
N HIS A 164 9.92 24.55 5.27
CA HIS A 164 11.18 23.88 4.94
C HIS A 164 11.30 23.70 3.44
N ILE A 165 12.37 24.20 2.84
CA ILE A 165 12.67 24.03 1.42
C ILE A 165 13.64 22.87 1.27
N ALA A 166 13.27 21.85 0.48
CA ALA A 166 14.11 20.69 0.23
C ALA A 166 14.33 20.49 -1.27
N TYR A 167 15.56 20.16 -1.65
CA TYR A 167 15.93 19.87 -3.04
C TYR A 167 15.62 18.38 -3.34
N LEU A 168 14.38 18.12 -3.68
CA LEU A 168 13.90 16.81 -4.10
C LEU A 168 12.67 16.98 -4.99
N THR A 169 12.34 15.96 -5.77
CA THR A 169 11.15 16.01 -6.64
C THR A 169 9.88 15.83 -5.80
N PHE A 170 8.80 16.47 -6.23
CA PHE A 170 7.50 16.33 -5.61
C PHE A 170 7.02 14.87 -5.61
N ARG A 171 7.29 14.12 -6.71
CA ARG A 171 6.97 12.71 -6.83
C ARG A 171 7.75 11.86 -5.81
N SER A 172 9.05 12.10 -5.66
CA SER A 172 9.86 11.37 -4.66
C SER A 172 9.32 11.57 -3.25
N LEU A 173 8.85 12.78 -2.92
CA LEU A 173 8.23 12.99 -1.61
C LEU A 173 6.86 12.32 -1.51
N GLU A 174 6.03 12.38 -2.56
CA GLU A 174 4.74 11.70 -2.62
C GLU A 174 4.86 10.20 -2.36
N ASP A 175 5.84 9.55 -3.01
CA ASP A 175 6.08 8.10 -2.89
C ASP A 175 6.56 7.68 -1.47
N ASN A 176 7.14 8.61 -0.70
CA ASN A 176 7.68 8.35 0.64
C ASN A 176 6.77 8.84 1.80
N LEU A 177 5.70 9.56 1.50
CA LEU A 177 4.75 9.98 2.52
C LEU A 177 3.67 8.89 2.76
N PRO A 178 3.30 8.60 4.02
CA PRO A 178 2.27 7.62 4.33
C PRO A 178 0.92 7.95 3.68
N ALA A 179 0.48 7.14 2.70
CA ALA A 179 -0.74 7.36 1.93
C ALA A 179 -2.03 7.40 2.78
N GLY A 180 -2.01 6.80 3.99
CA GLY A 180 -3.11 6.88 4.95
C GLY A 180 -3.25 8.23 5.65
N ARG A 181 -2.18 9.04 5.67
CA ARG A 181 -2.13 10.35 6.34
C ARG A 181 -2.09 11.51 5.36
N PHE A 182 -1.47 11.31 4.20
CA PHE A 182 -1.25 12.34 3.19
C PHE A 182 -2.05 12.05 1.93
N LEU A 183 -2.55 13.11 1.31
CA LEU A 183 -3.38 13.04 0.11
C LEU A 183 -2.94 14.10 -0.90
N LYS A 184 -2.61 13.66 -2.12
CA LYS A 184 -2.39 14.58 -3.23
C LYS A 184 -3.74 15.13 -3.69
N VAL A 185 -3.91 16.43 -3.58
CA VAL A 185 -5.15 17.14 -3.94
C VAL A 185 -5.02 17.99 -5.20
N HIS A 186 -3.79 18.28 -5.59
CA HIS A 186 -3.47 19.05 -6.79
C HIS A 186 -2.13 18.59 -7.39
N LYS A 187 -1.85 18.92 -8.65
CA LYS A 187 -0.54 18.64 -9.26
C LYS A 187 0.66 19.19 -8.48
N SER A 188 0.42 20.21 -7.65
CA SER A 188 1.43 20.90 -6.84
C SER A 188 1.18 20.84 -5.34
N TYR A 189 0.15 20.13 -4.86
CA TYR A 189 -0.15 20.09 -3.43
C TYR A 189 -0.48 18.68 -2.93
N ILE A 190 0.16 18.32 -1.79
CA ILE A 190 -0.17 17.17 -0.95
C ILE A 190 -0.54 17.72 0.42
N ILE A 191 -1.67 17.33 0.97
CA ILE A 191 -2.12 17.74 2.30
C ILE A 191 -2.02 16.61 3.31
N GLN A 192 -1.89 16.94 4.58
CA GLN A 192 -2.19 16.01 5.65
C GLN A 192 -3.68 16.05 5.96
N VAL A 193 -4.38 14.93 5.76
CA VAL A 193 -5.85 14.86 5.84
C VAL A 193 -6.38 15.29 7.21
N SER A 194 -5.67 14.95 8.30
CA SER A 194 -6.06 15.32 9.66
C SER A 194 -5.90 16.81 9.99
N LYS A 195 -5.27 17.60 9.10
CA LYS A 195 -5.05 19.06 9.28
C LYS A 195 -6.02 19.90 8.48
N VAL A 196 -6.98 19.29 7.81
CA VAL A 196 -8.03 20.01 7.09
C VAL A 196 -9.00 20.61 8.09
N ASP A 197 -9.11 21.94 8.09
CA ASP A 197 -10.03 22.69 8.94
C ASP A 197 -11.41 22.86 8.27
N GLY A 198 -11.42 22.94 6.93
CA GLY A 198 -12.66 23.14 6.17
C GLY A 198 -12.48 22.97 4.67
N ILE A 199 -13.60 22.99 3.98
CA ILE A 199 -13.67 22.96 2.52
C ILE A 199 -14.62 24.06 2.06
N GLU A 200 -14.13 24.95 1.21
CA GLU A 200 -14.92 26.05 0.63
C GLU A 200 -14.84 25.99 -0.89
N GLY A 201 -15.98 25.70 -1.53
CA GLY A 201 -16.04 25.58 -3.00
C GLY A 201 -15.11 24.50 -3.54
N ASN A 202 -14.00 24.89 -4.16
CA ASN A 202 -12.98 24.00 -4.73
C ASN A 202 -11.65 24.06 -3.98
N ASP A 203 -11.66 24.62 -2.79
CA ASP A 203 -10.47 24.85 -2.00
C ASP A 203 -10.55 24.15 -0.64
N ILE A 204 -9.40 23.71 -0.15
CA ILE A 204 -9.21 23.12 1.18
C ILE A 204 -8.56 24.17 2.07
N LEU A 205 -9.13 24.37 3.26
CA LEU A 205 -8.63 25.30 4.26
C LEU A 205 -7.77 24.53 5.28
N ILE A 206 -6.53 25.00 5.49
CA ILE A 206 -5.61 24.47 6.50
C ILE A 206 -4.94 25.65 7.21
N GLY A 207 -5.36 25.96 8.43
CA GLY A 207 -4.97 27.18 9.12
C GLY A 207 -5.31 28.43 8.32
N ALA A 208 -4.32 29.26 8.02
CA ALA A 208 -4.47 30.44 7.18
C ALA A 208 -4.26 30.17 5.67
N HIS A 209 -4.07 28.90 5.27
CA HIS A 209 -3.76 28.54 3.90
C HIS A 209 -4.98 28.03 3.15
N VAL A 210 -5.13 28.48 1.89
CA VAL A 210 -6.16 28.05 0.95
C VAL A 210 -5.48 27.21 -0.14
N ILE A 211 -5.85 25.94 -0.24
CA ILE A 211 -5.18 24.96 -1.11
C ILE A 211 -6.16 24.50 -2.20
N PRO A 212 -5.86 24.76 -3.48
CA PRO A 212 -6.74 24.39 -4.57
C PRO A 212 -6.80 22.87 -4.78
N VAL A 213 -7.99 22.37 -5.10
CA VAL A 213 -8.24 20.97 -5.44
C VAL A 213 -8.31 20.79 -6.95
N SER A 214 -7.69 19.70 -7.44
CA SER A 214 -7.79 19.30 -8.84
C SER A 214 -9.24 19.01 -9.23
N ARG A 215 -9.73 19.65 -10.30
CA ARG A 215 -11.11 19.45 -10.78
C ARG A 215 -11.37 18.02 -11.25
N THR A 216 -10.36 17.38 -11.83
CA THR A 216 -10.47 16.03 -12.41
C THR A 216 -10.75 14.95 -11.35
N ASN A 217 -10.17 15.06 -10.15
CA ASN A 217 -10.26 14.05 -9.10
C ASN A 217 -11.01 14.52 -7.87
N ARG A 218 -11.81 15.58 -8.01
CA ARG A 218 -12.46 16.25 -6.87
C ARG A 218 -13.33 15.31 -6.04
N GLU A 219 -14.16 14.51 -6.68
CA GLU A 219 -15.08 13.61 -5.98
C GLU A 219 -14.35 12.57 -5.14
N GLU A 220 -13.27 11.99 -5.66
CA GLU A 220 -12.44 11.04 -4.94
C GLU A 220 -11.73 11.70 -3.75
N ILE A 221 -11.15 12.88 -3.97
CA ILE A 221 -10.48 13.66 -2.93
C ILE A 221 -11.45 13.97 -1.80
N MET A 222 -12.66 14.46 -2.12
CA MET A 222 -13.69 14.75 -1.13
C MET A 222 -14.14 13.53 -0.36
N ARG A 223 -14.32 12.37 -1.03
CA ARG A 223 -14.65 11.10 -0.37
C ARG A 223 -13.57 10.70 0.64
N ARG A 224 -12.29 10.83 0.29
CA ARG A 224 -11.17 10.49 1.18
C ARG A 224 -11.06 11.45 2.37
N ILE A 225 -11.30 12.76 2.17
CA ILE A 225 -11.25 13.74 3.27
C ILE A 225 -12.44 13.54 4.22
N LEU A 226 -13.65 13.42 3.66
CA LEU A 226 -14.88 13.35 4.46
C LEU A 226 -15.08 11.97 5.13
N GLN A 227 -14.48 10.91 4.62
CA GLN A 227 -14.55 9.53 5.17
C GLN A 227 -15.96 9.09 5.55
N GLY A 228 -16.98 9.52 4.83
CA GLY A 228 -18.39 9.25 5.12
C GLY A 228 -18.98 10.00 6.33
N ARG A 229 -18.24 10.91 6.95
CA ARG A 229 -18.67 11.67 8.16
C ARG A 229 -19.32 13.03 7.83
N PHE A 230 -19.85 13.20 6.63
CA PHE A 230 -20.52 14.41 6.23
C PHE A 230 -21.98 14.38 6.70
N LEU A 231 -22.34 15.24 7.67
CA LEU A 231 -23.72 15.42 8.11
C LEU A 231 -24.40 16.47 7.21
N LYS A 232 -25.36 16.03 6.38
CA LYS A 232 -26.27 16.93 5.66
C LYS A 232 -27.47 17.23 6.57
N ARG A 233 -27.91 18.50 6.57
CA ARG A 233 -29.23 18.87 7.08
C ARG A 233 -30.33 18.26 6.21
#